data_651e25993e31b553ba604c756c8af61e
#
_entry.id   651e25993e31b553ba604c756c8af61e
#
_cell.length_a   1.000
_cell.length_b   1.000
_cell.length_c   1.000
_cell.angle_alpha   90.00
_cell.angle_beta   90.00
_cell.angle_gamma   90.00
#
_symmetry.space_group_name_H-M   'P 1'
#
loop_
_entity.id
_entity.type
_entity.pdbx_description
1 polymer ?
#
loop_
_entity_poly.entity_id
_entity_poly.type
_entity_poly.pdbx_seq_one_letter_code
_entity_poly.pdbx_strand_id
1 'polypeptide(L)'
;INRLDYSQESARNPYMGTVKEVYDQMLSDFAKAKSLMPEDYFVRGRANKFSAAMMLMRVKWLMGDKDGALEEADYVITKAEAGVAPFDLTEEPIVAFNRNAEQQYTVDPVSKEVMFECAFTESNQGNNVAIPLARMCKTGIYNFKSKTFDASNKLWLEGARGSQNWQHGGWACAYWNPRLIKYIGWAVTDDPMDLTNYVPSAEALADKRFTQLHYFLKNYTDGGDKTIHEMAYNKTKWNAFWNDKYYRAPYGKYSQVPLIRLAEAYLTRATLVLSKNVSQALGDVNKIRQRAGLTPLKNVTEADIEKERIKEFGFENGDRLLYLVAMQKTIDGQKRNPGAVYDNP
;
A
#
# COMPACT_ATOMS: atom_id res chain seq x y z
N ILE A 1 -11.36 -13.33 -19.24
CA ILE A 1 -11.94 -13.08 -20.58
C ILE A 1 -10.86 -13.38 -21.59
N ASN A 2 -10.90 -14.58 -22.15
CA ASN A 2 -9.94 -14.98 -23.18
C ASN A 2 -10.43 -14.40 -24.53
N ARG A 3 -10.07 -13.18 -24.85
CA ARG A 3 -10.50 -12.51 -26.07
C ARG A 3 -9.37 -12.45 -27.08
N LEU A 4 -9.21 -13.53 -27.78
CA LEU A 4 -8.46 -13.54 -29.04
C LEU A 4 -9.36 -13.21 -30.25
N ASP A 5 -10.68 -13.21 -30.06
CA ASP A 5 -11.66 -12.85 -31.08
C ASP A 5 -12.21 -11.44 -30.81
N TYR A 6 -11.91 -10.51 -31.72
CA TYR A 6 -12.35 -9.12 -31.71
C TYR A 6 -13.47 -8.84 -32.72
N SER A 7 -14.23 -9.87 -33.10
CA SER A 7 -15.38 -9.66 -34.02
C SER A 7 -16.44 -8.80 -33.34
N GLN A 8 -17.21 -8.04 -34.18
CA GLN A 8 -18.36 -7.26 -33.68
C GLN A 8 -19.39 -8.16 -32.97
N GLU A 9 -19.53 -9.38 -33.44
CA GLU A 9 -20.47 -10.36 -32.89
C GLU A 9 -20.06 -10.81 -31.50
N SER A 10 -18.78 -11.13 -31.27
CA SER A 10 -18.27 -11.49 -29.96
C SER A 10 -18.33 -10.33 -28.95
N ALA A 11 -18.24 -9.09 -29.44
CA ALA A 11 -18.36 -7.90 -28.59
C ALA A 11 -19.84 -7.60 -28.21
N ARG A 12 -20.80 -7.96 -29.04
CA ARG A 12 -22.24 -7.76 -28.78
C ARG A 12 -22.82 -8.78 -27.80
N ASN A 13 -22.26 -9.99 -27.77
CA ASN A 13 -22.69 -11.09 -26.92
C ASN A 13 -21.56 -11.59 -26.03
N PRO A 14 -21.12 -10.80 -25.06
CA PRO A 14 -20.04 -11.22 -24.17
C PRO A 14 -20.53 -12.36 -23.28
N TYR A 15 -19.83 -13.49 -23.31
CA TYR A 15 -20.04 -14.55 -22.35
C TYR A 15 -19.50 -14.10 -20.97
N MET A 16 -20.35 -14.16 -19.96
CA MET A 16 -19.96 -13.97 -18.58
C MET A 16 -19.61 -15.33 -17.98
N GLY A 17 -18.32 -15.61 -17.82
CA GLY A 17 -17.86 -16.80 -17.13
C GLY A 17 -18.22 -16.80 -15.65
N THR A 18 -18.26 -17.97 -15.05
CA THR A 18 -18.37 -18.12 -13.60
C THR A 18 -17.12 -17.61 -12.89
N VAL A 19 -17.24 -17.30 -11.60
CA VAL A 19 -16.09 -16.92 -10.75
C VAL A 19 -14.99 -17.98 -10.84
N LYS A 20 -15.37 -19.26 -10.78
CA LYS A 20 -14.43 -20.39 -10.87
C LYS A 20 -13.65 -20.36 -12.21
N GLU A 21 -14.33 -20.21 -13.33
CA GLU A 21 -13.66 -20.16 -14.64
C GLU A 21 -12.68 -19.00 -14.75
N VAL A 22 -13.01 -17.84 -14.15
CA VAL A 22 -12.09 -16.70 -14.12
C VAL A 22 -10.85 -17.00 -13.28
N TYR A 23 -11.00 -17.58 -12.10
CA TYR A 23 -9.86 -17.95 -11.25
C TYR A 23 -9.01 -19.06 -11.89
N ASP A 24 -9.61 -20.07 -12.49
CA ASP A 24 -8.89 -21.14 -13.20
C ASP A 24 -8.07 -20.54 -14.37
N GLN A 25 -8.63 -19.60 -15.11
CA GLN A 25 -7.92 -18.88 -16.17
C GLN A 25 -6.75 -18.05 -15.62
N MET A 26 -6.96 -17.32 -14.51
CA MET A 26 -5.91 -16.53 -13.88
C MET A 26 -4.75 -17.43 -13.41
N LEU A 27 -5.05 -18.58 -12.78
CA LEU A 27 -4.02 -19.53 -12.38
C LEU A 27 -3.23 -20.05 -13.58
N SER A 28 -3.92 -20.44 -14.66
CA SER A 28 -3.29 -20.92 -15.90
C SER A 28 -2.38 -19.85 -16.52
N ASP A 29 -2.88 -18.62 -16.64
CA ASP A 29 -2.15 -17.53 -17.28
C ASP A 29 -0.90 -17.13 -16.48
N PHE A 30 -1.01 -16.99 -15.16
CA PHE A 30 0.14 -16.62 -14.32
C PHE A 30 1.15 -17.77 -14.20
N ALA A 31 0.70 -19.02 -14.14
CA ALA A 31 1.61 -20.17 -14.15
C ALA A 31 2.39 -20.26 -15.47
N LYS A 32 1.71 -20.06 -16.60
CA LYS A 32 2.36 -20.00 -17.91
C LYS A 32 3.32 -18.82 -18.01
N ALA A 33 2.92 -17.63 -17.53
CA ALA A 33 3.78 -16.45 -17.51
C ALA A 33 5.05 -16.74 -16.68
N LYS A 34 4.90 -17.27 -15.45
CA LYS A 34 6.04 -17.65 -14.60
C LYS A 34 6.96 -18.67 -15.30
N SER A 35 6.42 -19.62 -16.04
CA SER A 35 7.22 -20.64 -16.73
C SER A 35 8.02 -20.10 -17.91
N LEU A 36 7.44 -19.15 -18.65
CA LEU A 36 8.02 -18.61 -19.89
C LEU A 36 9.04 -17.47 -19.65
N MET A 37 8.90 -16.74 -18.55
CA MET A 37 9.80 -15.63 -18.26
C MET A 37 11.12 -16.11 -17.67
N PRO A 38 12.29 -15.64 -18.16
CA PRO A 38 13.59 -15.95 -17.58
C PRO A 38 13.77 -15.29 -16.21
N GLU A 39 14.66 -15.85 -15.37
CA GLU A 39 14.93 -15.32 -14.03
C GLU A 39 15.78 -14.04 -14.03
N ASP A 40 16.50 -13.78 -15.09
CA ASP A 40 17.40 -12.63 -15.26
C ASP A 40 16.79 -11.46 -16.05
N TYR A 41 15.51 -11.54 -16.39
CA TYR A 41 14.83 -10.46 -17.11
C TYR A 41 14.16 -9.47 -16.15
N PHE A 42 14.71 -8.29 -16.07
CA PHE A 42 14.19 -7.18 -15.28
C PHE A 42 14.18 -5.88 -16.07
N VAL A 43 13.01 -5.46 -16.46
CA VAL A 43 12.78 -4.16 -17.08
C VAL A 43 11.72 -3.42 -16.30
N ARG A 44 12.02 -2.21 -15.89
CA ARG A 44 11.12 -1.35 -15.13
C ARG A 44 9.76 -1.21 -15.81
N GLY A 45 8.68 -1.37 -15.05
CA GLY A 45 7.31 -1.29 -15.57
C GLY A 45 6.89 -2.48 -16.44
N ARG A 46 7.73 -3.50 -16.57
CA ARG A 46 7.41 -4.75 -17.28
C ARG A 46 7.23 -5.88 -16.27
N ALA A 47 6.30 -6.78 -16.60
CA ALA A 47 6.13 -8.00 -15.84
C ALA A 47 7.40 -8.88 -15.93
N ASN A 48 7.72 -9.57 -14.86
CA ASN A 48 8.84 -10.50 -14.74
C ASN A 48 8.37 -11.77 -14.03
N LYS A 49 9.23 -12.79 -14.00
CA LYS A 49 8.92 -14.10 -13.40
C LYS A 49 8.44 -13.99 -11.96
N PHE A 50 9.04 -13.12 -11.17
CA PHE A 50 8.72 -12.95 -9.75
C PHE A 50 7.40 -12.20 -9.54
N SER A 51 7.08 -11.21 -10.38
CA SER A 51 5.77 -10.57 -10.36
C SER A 51 4.65 -11.56 -10.74
N ALA A 52 4.90 -12.48 -11.67
CA ALA A 52 3.96 -13.56 -12.01
C ALA A 52 3.78 -14.53 -10.83
N ALA A 53 4.86 -14.90 -10.12
CA ALA A 53 4.78 -15.70 -8.90
C ALA A 53 3.96 -15.00 -7.80
N MET A 54 4.15 -13.70 -7.60
CA MET A 54 3.35 -12.93 -6.64
C MET A 54 1.86 -12.86 -7.01
N MET A 55 1.53 -12.79 -8.29
CA MET A 55 0.14 -12.86 -8.73
C MET A 55 -0.45 -14.26 -8.50
N LEU A 56 0.31 -15.34 -8.75
CA LEU A 56 -0.08 -16.69 -8.38
C LEU A 56 -0.34 -16.82 -6.87
N MET A 57 0.56 -16.29 -6.05
CA MET A 57 0.40 -16.24 -4.60
C MET A 57 -0.94 -15.61 -4.19
N ARG A 58 -1.25 -14.44 -4.75
CA ARG A 58 -2.52 -13.74 -4.47
C ARG A 58 -3.73 -14.56 -4.87
N VAL A 59 -3.74 -15.12 -6.07
CA VAL A 59 -4.86 -15.89 -6.60
C VAL A 59 -5.07 -17.17 -5.81
N LYS A 60 -4.01 -17.95 -5.55
CA LYS A 60 -4.05 -19.17 -4.73
C LYS A 60 -4.58 -18.87 -3.33
N TRP A 61 -4.10 -17.79 -2.70
CA TRP A 61 -4.55 -17.39 -1.37
C TRP A 61 -6.03 -17.02 -1.34
N LEU A 62 -6.51 -16.25 -2.33
CA LEU A 62 -7.93 -15.90 -2.46
C LEU A 62 -8.83 -17.12 -2.69
N MET A 63 -8.32 -18.13 -3.35
CA MET A 63 -9.03 -19.40 -3.56
C MET A 63 -8.98 -20.33 -2.33
N GLY A 64 -8.24 -19.97 -1.27
CA GLY A 64 -8.06 -20.79 -0.08
C GLY A 64 -6.92 -21.83 -0.19
N ASP A 65 -6.20 -21.88 -1.30
CA ASP A 65 -4.99 -22.70 -1.47
C ASP A 65 -3.81 -22.04 -0.74
N LYS A 66 -3.80 -22.21 0.58
CA LYS A 66 -2.79 -21.61 1.46
C LYS A 66 -1.40 -22.20 1.25
N ASP A 67 -1.31 -23.49 0.97
CA ASP A 67 -0.02 -24.15 0.75
C ASP A 67 0.59 -23.75 -0.58
N GLY A 68 -0.18 -23.73 -1.64
CA GLY A 68 0.28 -23.23 -2.92
C GLY A 68 0.63 -21.73 -2.89
N ALA A 69 -0.09 -20.91 -2.12
CA ALA A 69 0.29 -19.52 -1.93
C ALA A 69 1.60 -19.38 -1.15
N LEU A 70 1.82 -20.22 -0.13
CA LEU A 70 3.07 -20.26 0.64
C LEU A 70 4.26 -20.65 -0.24
N GLU A 71 4.11 -21.63 -1.11
CA GLU A 71 5.16 -22.06 -2.07
C GLU A 71 5.60 -20.88 -2.98
N GLU A 72 4.66 -20.08 -3.45
CA GLU A 72 4.99 -18.91 -4.28
C GLU A 72 5.71 -17.81 -3.50
N ALA A 73 5.29 -17.55 -2.26
CA ALA A 73 5.96 -16.59 -1.38
C ALA A 73 7.39 -17.06 -1.04
N ASP A 74 7.57 -18.33 -0.69
CA ASP A 74 8.88 -18.94 -0.41
C ASP A 74 9.79 -18.89 -1.64
N TYR A 75 9.26 -19.19 -2.84
CA TYR A 75 10.02 -19.09 -4.07
C TYR A 75 10.60 -17.69 -4.26
N VAL A 76 9.76 -16.66 -4.14
CA VAL A 76 10.18 -15.28 -4.35
C VAL A 76 11.23 -14.85 -3.31
N ILE A 77 10.98 -15.13 -2.03
CA ILE A 77 11.88 -14.73 -0.94
C ILE A 77 13.22 -15.46 -1.04
N THR A 78 13.20 -16.77 -1.29
CA THR A 78 14.42 -17.57 -1.42
C THR A 78 15.30 -17.08 -2.57
N LYS A 79 14.70 -16.72 -3.70
CA LYS A 79 15.43 -16.18 -4.84
C LYS A 79 15.99 -14.78 -4.58
N ALA A 80 15.25 -13.96 -3.84
CA ALA A 80 15.72 -12.63 -3.43
C ALA A 80 16.88 -12.74 -2.44
N GLU A 81 16.74 -13.55 -1.39
CA GLU A 81 17.79 -13.76 -0.38
C GLU A 81 19.05 -14.41 -0.94
N ALA A 82 18.93 -15.24 -1.98
CA ALA A 82 20.06 -15.83 -2.69
C ALA A 82 20.72 -14.86 -3.71
N GLY A 83 20.18 -13.65 -3.90
CA GLY A 83 20.69 -12.69 -4.89
C GLY A 83 20.44 -13.09 -6.35
N VAL A 84 19.58 -14.09 -6.59
CA VAL A 84 19.17 -14.49 -7.96
C VAL A 84 18.18 -13.49 -8.51
N ALA A 85 17.22 -13.06 -7.67
CA ALA A 85 16.33 -11.95 -8.00
C ALA A 85 16.97 -10.64 -7.51
N PRO A 86 16.95 -9.55 -8.29
CA PRO A 86 17.56 -8.28 -7.92
C PRO A 86 16.66 -7.46 -6.98
N PHE A 87 15.91 -8.14 -6.11
CA PHE A 87 14.98 -7.51 -5.17
C PHE A 87 15.45 -7.71 -3.74
N ASP A 88 15.32 -6.66 -2.96
CA ASP A 88 15.61 -6.67 -1.53
C ASP A 88 14.71 -5.64 -0.82
N LEU A 89 14.57 -5.75 0.49
CA LEU A 89 13.94 -4.69 1.26
C LEU A 89 14.82 -3.43 1.21
N THR A 90 14.17 -2.29 1.06
CA THR A 90 14.88 -1.00 1.12
C THR A 90 15.30 -0.70 2.57
N GLU A 91 16.31 0.15 2.74
CA GLU A 91 16.86 0.53 4.05
C GLU A 91 15.82 1.27 4.89
N GLU A 92 14.93 2.02 4.22
CA GLU A 92 13.86 2.77 4.85
C GLU A 92 12.56 2.65 4.04
N PRO A 93 11.39 2.74 4.70
CA PRO A 93 10.10 2.60 4.02
C PRO A 93 9.87 3.61 2.89
N ILE A 94 10.37 4.84 3.04
CA ILE A 94 10.19 5.91 2.05
C ILE A 94 10.91 5.61 0.72
N VAL A 95 12.03 4.87 0.78
CA VAL A 95 12.81 4.53 -0.41
C VAL A 95 12.04 3.56 -1.32
N ALA A 96 11.11 2.77 -0.78
CA ALA A 96 10.22 1.92 -1.58
C ALA A 96 9.34 2.74 -2.55
N PHE A 97 9.17 4.03 -2.30
CA PHE A 97 8.40 4.97 -3.14
C PHE A 97 9.29 5.92 -3.95
N ASN A 98 10.55 5.56 -4.20
CA ASN A 98 11.54 6.36 -4.90
C ASN A 98 11.75 7.76 -4.28
N ARG A 99 11.81 7.82 -2.95
CA ARG A 99 12.08 9.04 -2.17
C ARG A 99 13.18 8.79 -1.15
N ASN A 100 13.88 9.82 -0.77
CA ASN A 100 14.88 9.77 0.30
C ASN A 100 14.31 10.30 1.64
N ALA A 101 15.11 10.22 2.69
CA ALA A 101 14.72 10.68 4.03
C ALA A 101 14.39 12.18 4.09
N GLU A 102 14.98 13.00 3.21
CA GLU A 102 14.69 14.42 3.07
C GLU A 102 13.41 14.70 2.28
N GLN A 103 12.61 13.68 2.01
CA GLN A 103 11.36 13.77 1.26
C GLN A 103 11.54 14.19 -0.21
N GLN A 104 12.76 14.08 -0.74
CA GLN A 104 13.05 14.38 -2.12
C GLN A 104 12.74 13.18 -3.00
N TYR A 105 12.24 13.46 -4.20
CA TYR A 105 12.03 12.43 -5.19
C TYR A 105 13.35 12.02 -5.83
N THR A 106 13.63 10.72 -5.82
CA THR A 106 14.81 10.14 -6.47
C THR A 106 14.39 9.38 -7.71
N VAL A 107 15.01 9.66 -8.85
CA VAL A 107 14.75 8.93 -10.10
C VAL A 107 15.62 7.67 -10.18
N ASP A 108 16.80 7.73 -9.61
CA ASP A 108 17.78 6.67 -9.54
C ASP A 108 18.41 6.62 -8.13
N PRO A 109 18.66 5.43 -7.62
CA PRO A 109 18.26 4.14 -8.18
C PRO A 109 16.76 3.88 -8.01
N VAL A 110 16.20 3.09 -8.92
CA VAL A 110 14.86 2.51 -8.75
C VAL A 110 14.85 1.69 -7.46
N SER A 111 13.75 1.78 -6.71
CA SER A 111 13.60 0.98 -5.50
C SER A 111 13.81 -0.50 -5.77
N LYS A 112 14.79 -1.10 -5.09
CA LYS A 112 15.08 -2.54 -5.17
C LYS A 112 13.98 -3.41 -4.55
N GLU A 113 13.02 -2.80 -3.83
CA GLU A 113 11.89 -3.52 -3.23
C GLU A 113 10.73 -3.73 -4.21
N VAL A 114 10.63 -2.88 -5.25
CA VAL A 114 9.51 -2.88 -6.18
C VAL A 114 9.72 -3.91 -7.29
N MET A 115 8.89 -4.92 -7.29
CA MET A 115 8.92 -6.03 -8.25
C MET A 115 8.10 -5.74 -9.51
N PHE A 116 7.05 -4.95 -9.37
CA PHE A 116 6.20 -4.49 -10.47
C PHE A 116 5.56 -3.16 -10.13
N GLU A 117 5.54 -2.24 -11.10
CA GLU A 117 5.02 -0.89 -10.92
C GLU A 117 4.35 -0.35 -12.18
N CYS A 118 3.47 0.62 -12.01
CA CYS A 118 3.10 1.51 -13.10
C CYS A 118 4.24 2.50 -13.29
N ALA A 119 5.03 2.30 -14.34
CA ALA A 119 6.11 3.20 -14.72
C ALA A 119 5.61 4.28 -15.67
N PHE A 120 5.91 5.53 -15.37
CA PHE A 120 5.53 6.67 -16.19
C PHE A 120 6.76 7.30 -16.83
N THR A 121 6.63 7.69 -18.08
CA THR A 121 7.65 8.39 -18.85
C THR A 121 7.30 9.87 -19.03
N GLU A 122 8.26 10.67 -19.45
CA GLU A 122 8.07 12.10 -19.74
C GLU A 122 6.88 12.38 -20.68
N SER A 123 6.73 11.55 -21.71
CA SER A 123 5.65 11.67 -22.69
C SER A 123 4.25 11.36 -22.16
N ASN A 124 4.15 10.65 -21.01
CA ASN A 124 2.88 10.20 -20.44
C ASN A 124 2.44 10.97 -19.20
N GLN A 125 3.11 12.07 -18.83
CA GLN A 125 2.85 12.78 -17.59
C GLN A 125 1.49 13.49 -17.51
N GLY A 126 0.89 13.85 -18.64
CA GLY A 126 -0.35 14.62 -18.67
C GLY A 126 -1.58 13.86 -18.16
N ASN A 127 -1.60 12.53 -18.28
CA ASN A 127 -2.75 11.66 -17.96
C ASN A 127 -2.38 10.50 -17.01
N ASN A 128 -1.40 10.70 -16.17
CA ASN A 128 -0.80 9.62 -15.46
C ASN A 128 -1.63 9.22 -14.21
N VAL A 129 -1.80 7.91 -14.00
CA VAL A 129 -2.64 7.32 -12.95
C VAL A 129 -2.08 7.60 -11.55
N ALA A 130 -0.78 7.86 -11.41
CA ALA A 130 -0.18 8.22 -10.12
C ALA A 130 -0.69 9.57 -9.61
N ILE A 131 -1.06 10.48 -10.50
CA ILE A 131 -1.65 11.76 -10.12
C ILE A 131 -2.98 11.58 -9.39
N PRO A 132 -3.94 10.78 -9.87
CA PRO A 132 -5.16 10.49 -9.12
C PRO A 132 -4.90 9.91 -7.74
N LEU A 133 -4.05 8.88 -7.62
CA LEU A 133 -3.73 8.28 -6.32
C LEU A 133 -3.10 9.28 -5.35
N ALA A 134 -2.11 10.03 -5.80
CA ALA A 134 -1.50 11.09 -4.99
C ALA A 134 -2.54 12.15 -4.58
N ARG A 135 -3.44 12.52 -5.47
CA ARG A 135 -4.50 13.50 -5.21
C ARG A 135 -5.59 12.98 -4.29
N MET A 136 -6.01 11.74 -4.45
CA MET A 136 -7.03 11.12 -3.59
C MET A 136 -6.58 11.04 -2.13
N CYS A 137 -5.29 10.78 -1.91
CA CYS A 137 -4.72 10.59 -0.59
C CYS A 137 -4.20 11.88 0.06
N LYS A 138 -4.22 13.00 -0.63
CA LYS A 138 -3.70 14.29 -0.12
C LYS A 138 -4.79 15.32 0.06
N THR A 139 -4.60 16.20 1.02
CA THR A 139 -5.41 17.41 1.18
C THR A 139 -5.21 18.38 0.02
N GLY A 140 -6.04 19.38 -0.10
CA GLY A 140 -6.02 20.37 -1.18
C GLY A 140 -4.64 20.99 -1.45
N ILE A 141 -4.60 21.97 -2.30
CA ILE A 141 -3.35 22.61 -2.74
C ILE A 141 -2.73 23.39 -1.59
N TYR A 142 -1.48 23.11 -1.26
CA TYR A 142 -0.73 23.85 -0.25
C TYR A 142 0.74 23.93 -0.63
N ASN A 143 1.39 25.02 -0.20
CA ASN A 143 2.83 25.14 -0.26
C ASN A 143 3.44 24.40 0.92
N PHE A 144 4.22 23.38 0.67
CA PHE A 144 5.03 22.74 1.68
C PHE A 144 6.06 23.74 2.20
N LYS A 145 5.96 24.15 3.45
CA LYS A 145 7.03 24.90 4.10
C LYS A 145 7.98 23.96 4.84
N SER A 146 7.44 23.01 5.57
CA SER A 146 8.26 22.03 6.28
C SER A 146 7.39 20.90 6.82
N LYS A 147 7.99 19.73 6.98
CA LYS A 147 7.44 18.62 7.73
C LYS A 147 8.11 18.64 9.09
N THR A 148 7.44 19.14 10.10
CA THR A 148 8.00 19.33 11.43
C THR A 148 7.22 18.57 12.48
N PHE A 149 7.91 18.12 13.53
CA PHE A 149 7.27 17.71 14.77
C PHE A 149 7.07 18.95 15.64
N ASP A 150 5.87 19.15 16.14
CA ASP A 150 5.62 20.17 17.15
C ASP A 150 6.01 19.68 18.56
N ALA A 151 5.88 20.57 19.55
CA ALA A 151 6.21 20.27 20.95
C ALA A 151 5.37 19.14 21.56
N SER A 152 4.25 18.74 20.92
CA SER A 152 3.42 17.60 21.31
C SER A 152 3.78 16.31 20.54
N ASN A 153 4.91 16.29 19.84
CA ASN A 153 5.37 15.18 19.01
C ASN A 153 4.39 14.75 17.90
N LYS A 154 3.63 15.70 17.38
CA LYS A 154 2.75 15.46 16.23
C LYS A 154 3.45 15.88 14.96
N LEU A 155 3.33 15.03 13.94
CA LEU A 155 3.84 15.35 12.62
C LEU A 155 2.85 16.25 11.90
N TRP A 156 3.19 17.52 11.74
CA TRP A 156 2.36 18.50 11.11
C TRP A 156 2.94 18.99 9.79
N LEU A 157 2.03 19.26 8.85
CA LEU A 157 2.33 20.09 7.69
C LEU A 157 1.69 21.45 7.89
N GLU A 158 2.51 22.47 7.81
CA GLU A 158 2.05 23.84 7.72
C GLU A 158 2.05 24.30 6.27
N GLY A 159 0.97 24.90 5.84
CA GLY A 159 0.88 25.43 4.51
C GLY A 159 -0.41 26.19 4.26
N ALA A 160 -0.39 27.06 3.28
CA ALA A 160 -1.55 27.74 2.75
C ALA A 160 -1.85 27.26 1.33
N ARG A 161 -3.11 27.30 0.92
CA ARG A 161 -3.49 27.05 -0.47
C ARG A 161 -2.81 28.08 -1.37
N GLY A 162 -1.82 27.61 -2.13
CA GLY A 162 -1.17 28.42 -3.16
C GLY A 162 -1.89 28.27 -4.48
N SER A 163 -2.16 29.37 -5.17
CA SER A 163 -2.92 29.39 -6.41
C SER A 163 -2.24 28.69 -7.60
N GLN A 164 -1.00 28.25 -7.46
CA GLN A 164 -0.21 27.80 -8.62
C GLN A 164 0.63 26.53 -8.45
N ASN A 165 0.69 25.92 -7.28
CA ASN A 165 1.55 24.74 -7.11
C ASN A 165 0.76 23.44 -7.15
N TRP A 166 0.39 23.01 -8.35
CA TRP A 166 -0.30 21.74 -8.64
C TRP A 166 0.45 20.51 -8.15
N GLN A 167 1.72 20.67 -7.80
CA GLN A 167 2.60 19.56 -7.39
C GLN A 167 2.21 18.93 -6.05
N HIS A 168 1.53 19.67 -5.18
CA HIS A 168 1.23 19.23 -3.83
C HIS A 168 -0.26 19.14 -3.50
N GLY A 169 -1.12 19.50 -4.45
CA GLY A 169 -2.58 19.51 -4.25
C GLY A 169 -3.23 18.14 -4.33
N GLY A 170 -4.24 17.91 -3.52
CA GLY A 170 -5.03 16.69 -3.50
C GLY A 170 -6.53 16.93 -3.52
N TRP A 171 -7.30 15.86 -3.68
CA TRP A 171 -8.77 15.89 -3.69
C TRP A 171 -9.36 15.58 -2.31
N ALA A 172 -8.52 15.24 -1.33
CA ALA A 172 -8.93 14.92 0.03
C ALA A 172 -10.00 13.80 0.12
N CYS A 173 -9.91 12.79 -0.75
CA CYS A 173 -10.91 11.72 -0.83
C CYS A 173 -10.65 10.58 0.15
N ALA A 174 -9.40 10.37 0.57
CA ALA A 174 -9.04 9.23 1.39
C ALA A 174 -8.04 9.63 2.49
N TYR A 175 -8.41 9.34 3.72
CA TYR A 175 -7.60 9.54 4.92
C TYR A 175 -7.72 8.32 5.85
N TRP A 176 -6.84 8.21 6.82
CA TRP A 176 -6.87 7.11 7.77
C TRP A 176 -8.11 7.15 8.66
N ASN A 177 -8.78 6.02 8.78
CA ASN A 177 -9.84 5.86 9.78
C ASN A 177 -9.21 5.91 11.18
N PRO A 178 -9.71 6.79 12.08
CA PRO A 178 -9.17 6.93 13.44
C PRO A 178 -9.16 5.63 14.26
N ARG A 179 -10.20 4.81 14.14
CA ARG A 179 -10.25 3.49 14.80
C ARG A 179 -9.13 2.58 14.33
N LEU A 180 -8.80 2.64 13.02
CA LEU A 180 -7.71 1.85 12.46
C LEU A 180 -6.36 2.31 12.99
N ILE A 181 -6.14 3.63 13.10
CA ILE A 181 -4.91 4.20 13.67
C ILE A 181 -4.70 3.69 15.11
N LYS A 182 -5.78 3.66 15.90
CA LYS A 182 -5.74 3.11 17.28
C LYS A 182 -5.48 1.60 17.27
N TYR A 183 -6.17 0.85 16.42
CA TYR A 183 -6.01 -0.60 16.30
C TYR A 183 -4.57 -1.01 15.99
N ILE A 184 -3.91 -0.32 15.07
CA ILE A 184 -2.50 -0.59 14.72
C ILE A 184 -1.49 -0.07 15.74
N GLY A 185 -1.95 0.58 16.81
CA GLY A 185 -1.10 1.05 17.89
C GLY A 185 -0.38 2.38 17.61
N TRP A 186 -0.83 3.14 16.62
CA TRP A 186 -0.25 4.48 16.33
C TRP A 186 -0.86 5.62 17.15
N ALA A 187 -1.92 5.35 17.91
CA ALA A 187 -2.56 6.33 18.78
C ALA A 187 -2.80 5.77 20.17
N VAL A 188 -2.69 6.63 21.19
CA VAL A 188 -3.01 6.31 22.61
C VAL A 188 -4.25 7.03 23.11
N THR A 189 -4.96 7.79 22.28
CA THR A 189 -6.19 8.47 22.65
C THR A 189 -7.32 7.48 22.95
N ASP A 190 -8.12 7.76 23.98
CA ASP A 190 -9.25 6.90 24.38
C ASP A 190 -10.39 6.95 23.38
N ASP A 191 -10.73 8.13 22.87
CA ASP A 191 -11.69 8.28 21.78
C ASP A 191 -10.98 8.19 20.42
N PRO A 192 -11.16 7.08 19.69
CA PRO A 192 -10.54 6.94 18.37
C PRO A 192 -11.11 7.92 17.34
N MET A 193 -12.22 8.59 17.61
CA MET A 193 -12.81 9.60 16.71
C MET A 193 -12.33 11.02 17.04
N ASP A 194 -11.76 11.25 18.23
CA ASP A 194 -11.21 12.55 18.62
C ASP A 194 -9.78 12.71 18.10
N LEU A 195 -9.63 13.09 16.84
CA LEU A 195 -8.34 13.44 16.28
C LEU A 195 -7.82 14.81 16.75
N THR A 196 -8.64 15.61 17.44
CA THR A 196 -8.21 16.92 17.98
C THR A 196 -7.20 16.69 19.10
N ASN A 197 -7.41 15.67 19.91
CA ASN A 197 -6.53 15.29 21.01
C ASN A 197 -5.66 14.07 20.66
N TYR A 198 -5.44 13.83 19.38
CA TYR A 198 -4.62 12.72 18.94
C TYR A 198 -3.20 12.81 19.52
N VAL A 199 -2.79 11.74 20.20
CA VAL A 199 -1.44 11.56 20.73
C VAL A 199 -0.83 10.33 20.08
N PRO A 200 0.28 10.46 19.33
CA PRO A 200 0.99 9.31 18.80
C PRO A 200 1.58 8.49 19.93
N SER A 201 1.60 7.18 19.75
CA SER A 201 2.30 6.28 20.67
C SER A 201 3.81 6.41 20.51
N ALA A 202 4.57 5.94 21.52
CA ALA A 202 6.03 5.85 21.41
C ALA A 202 6.46 4.97 20.23
N GLU A 203 5.72 3.89 19.94
CA GLU A 203 5.97 3.05 18.76
C GLU A 203 5.73 3.83 17.47
N ALA A 204 4.66 4.63 17.39
CA ALA A 204 4.40 5.46 16.21
C ALA A 204 5.53 6.45 15.93
N LEU A 205 6.06 7.08 16.96
CA LEU A 205 7.16 8.05 16.82
C LEU A 205 8.48 7.38 16.39
N ALA A 206 8.69 6.11 16.72
CA ALA A 206 9.83 5.32 16.28
C ALA A 206 9.61 4.71 14.87
N ASP A 207 8.34 4.56 14.44
CA ASP A 207 8.01 3.92 13.17
C ASP A 207 8.24 4.87 11.98
N LYS A 208 9.26 4.57 11.18
CA LYS A 208 9.58 5.35 9.98
C LYS A 208 8.43 5.38 8.97
N ARG A 209 7.54 4.40 8.96
CA ARG A 209 6.33 4.43 8.11
C ARG A 209 5.40 5.54 8.56
N PHE A 210 5.24 5.71 9.88
CA PHE A 210 4.47 6.80 10.43
C PHE A 210 5.13 8.16 10.16
N THR A 211 6.41 8.29 10.45
CA THR A 211 7.10 9.59 10.38
C THR A 211 7.46 10.04 8.97
N GLN A 212 7.71 9.12 8.06
CA GLN A 212 8.14 9.43 6.69
C GLN A 212 7.00 9.44 5.67
N LEU A 213 5.99 8.57 5.86
CA LEU A 213 4.97 8.30 4.83
C LEU A 213 3.59 8.88 5.17
N HIS A 214 3.47 9.60 6.29
CA HIS A 214 2.20 10.16 6.73
C HIS A 214 2.39 11.55 7.32
N TYR A 215 1.29 12.29 7.44
CA TYR A 215 1.27 13.61 8.07
C TYR A 215 -0.10 13.97 8.62
N PHE A 216 -0.11 14.89 9.59
CA PHE A 216 -1.29 15.63 10.01
C PHE A 216 -1.27 17.02 9.38
N LEU A 217 -2.43 17.56 9.10
CA LEU A 217 -2.56 18.92 8.64
C LEU A 217 -2.95 19.83 9.82
N LYS A 218 -2.14 20.85 10.07
CA LYS A 218 -2.35 21.85 11.12
C LYS A 218 -2.64 23.21 10.50
N ASN A 219 -3.65 23.92 11.04
CA ASN A 219 -3.93 25.32 10.70
C ASN A 219 -4.01 25.60 9.19
N TYR A 220 -4.67 24.71 8.47
CA TYR A 220 -4.89 24.90 7.05
C TYR A 220 -6.04 25.89 6.84
N THR A 221 -5.77 26.98 6.15
CA THR A 221 -6.78 27.94 5.69
C THR A 221 -6.85 27.91 4.16
N ASP A 222 -8.04 27.74 3.61
CA ASP A 222 -8.28 27.81 2.18
C ASP A 222 -8.64 29.23 1.79
N GLY A 223 -7.63 30.06 1.49
CA GLY A 223 -7.81 31.38 0.84
C GLY A 223 -8.73 32.38 1.51
N GLY A 224 -9.20 32.13 2.70
CA GLY A 224 -10.10 32.94 3.53
C GLY A 224 -10.64 32.07 4.65
N ASP A 225 -10.40 32.35 5.84
CA ASP A 225 -10.92 31.89 7.16
C ASP A 225 -11.57 30.51 7.32
N LYS A 226 -11.64 29.66 6.28
CA LYS A 226 -12.21 28.32 6.35
C LYS A 226 -11.13 27.26 6.39
N THR A 227 -11.22 26.39 7.38
CA THR A 227 -10.39 25.19 7.42
C THR A 227 -10.88 24.16 6.37
N ILE A 228 -9.99 23.35 5.80
CA ILE A 228 -10.36 22.27 4.84
C ILE A 228 -11.48 21.39 5.38
N HIS A 229 -11.54 21.18 6.66
CA HIS A 229 -12.58 20.37 7.30
C HIS A 229 -13.97 20.98 7.21
N GLU A 230 -14.07 22.30 7.25
CA GLU A 230 -15.35 22.98 7.11
C GLU A 230 -15.93 22.82 5.71
N MET A 231 -15.07 22.64 4.71
CA MET A 231 -15.52 22.48 3.32
C MET A 231 -15.85 21.03 2.94
N ALA A 232 -15.09 20.05 3.40
CA ALA A 232 -15.25 18.67 2.96
C ALA A 232 -16.30 17.86 3.74
N TYR A 233 -16.54 18.20 5.02
CA TYR A 233 -17.32 17.35 5.92
C TYR A 233 -18.29 18.10 6.85
N ASN A 234 -18.87 19.18 6.40
CA ASN A 234 -20.01 19.81 7.09
C ASN A 234 -19.74 20.20 8.56
N LYS A 235 -18.66 20.93 8.82
CA LYS A 235 -18.41 21.65 10.08
C LYS A 235 -17.71 20.92 11.23
N THR A 236 -17.19 19.73 11.06
CA THR A 236 -16.39 19.10 12.11
C THR A 236 -14.90 19.43 11.93
N LYS A 237 -14.28 19.99 12.95
CA LYS A 237 -12.84 20.29 13.02
C LYS A 237 -12.07 18.98 13.19
N TRP A 238 -11.70 18.33 12.12
CA TRP A 238 -10.92 17.10 12.17
C TRP A 238 -9.49 17.36 11.76
N ASN A 239 -8.57 17.00 12.62
CA ASN A 239 -7.18 16.82 12.24
C ASN A 239 -7.06 15.46 11.57
N ALA A 240 -7.22 15.39 10.26
CA ALA A 240 -7.12 14.13 9.55
C ALA A 240 -5.67 13.68 9.40
N PHE A 241 -5.46 12.38 9.45
CA PHE A 241 -4.17 11.74 9.21
C PHE A 241 -4.10 11.26 7.77
N TRP A 242 -3.15 11.77 7.02
CA TRP A 242 -3.05 11.64 5.58
C TRP A 242 -1.89 10.76 5.16
N ASN A 243 -2.10 10.02 4.07
CA ASN A 243 -1.06 9.24 3.44
C ASN A 243 -0.19 10.11 2.52
N ASP A 244 1.12 9.97 2.61
CA ASP A 244 2.13 10.65 1.79
C ASP A 244 3.01 9.70 0.98
N LYS A 245 2.60 8.46 0.81
CA LYS A 245 3.36 7.46 0.01
C LYS A 245 3.49 7.87 -1.44
N TYR A 246 2.39 8.36 -2.03
CA TYR A 246 2.35 8.77 -3.42
C TYR A 246 2.67 10.24 -3.55
N TYR A 247 3.91 10.53 -3.85
CA TYR A 247 4.37 11.88 -4.05
C TYR A 247 4.22 12.25 -5.53
N ARG A 248 3.62 13.40 -5.81
CA ARG A 248 3.63 13.93 -7.15
C ARG A 248 5.03 14.47 -7.45
N ALA A 249 5.74 13.82 -8.36
CA ALA A 249 7.02 14.32 -8.82
C ALA A 249 6.91 15.75 -9.38
N PRO A 250 7.91 16.60 -9.19
CA PRO A 250 8.01 17.88 -9.87
C PRO A 250 7.89 17.72 -11.38
N TYR A 251 7.47 18.78 -12.07
CA TYR A 251 7.41 18.80 -13.53
C TYR A 251 8.71 18.26 -14.14
N GLY A 252 8.61 17.32 -15.08
CA GLY A 252 9.79 16.68 -15.66
C GLY A 252 10.36 15.47 -14.90
N LYS A 253 9.76 15.09 -13.75
CA LYS A 253 10.11 13.89 -12.98
C LYS A 253 8.97 12.88 -12.99
N TYR A 254 9.28 11.60 -12.77
CA TYR A 254 8.31 10.51 -12.90
C TYR A 254 7.82 10.05 -11.54
N SER A 255 6.50 10.06 -11.33
CA SER A 255 5.89 9.35 -10.21
C SER A 255 5.74 7.88 -10.58
N GLN A 256 6.05 7.01 -9.64
CA GLN A 256 5.88 5.57 -9.78
C GLN A 256 4.85 5.08 -8.78
N VAL A 257 4.05 4.11 -9.20
CA VAL A 257 3.11 3.44 -8.31
C VAL A 257 3.51 1.99 -8.18
N PRO A 258 4.08 1.58 -7.04
CA PRO A 258 4.35 0.18 -6.77
C PRO A 258 3.06 -0.63 -6.78
N LEU A 259 3.03 -1.72 -7.53
CA LEU A 259 1.92 -2.67 -7.60
C LEU A 259 2.23 -3.95 -6.84
N ILE A 260 3.49 -4.35 -6.82
CA ILE A 260 3.98 -5.52 -6.09
C ILE A 260 5.33 -5.17 -5.47
N ARG A 261 5.45 -5.37 -4.16
CA ARG A 261 6.68 -5.16 -3.40
C ARG A 261 7.09 -6.41 -2.64
N LEU A 262 8.38 -6.62 -2.45
CA LEU A 262 8.93 -7.78 -1.74
C LEU A 262 8.39 -7.90 -0.29
N ALA A 263 8.11 -6.78 0.37
CA ALA A 263 7.50 -6.78 1.70
C ALA A 263 6.17 -7.57 1.74
N GLU A 264 5.42 -7.62 0.63
CA GLU A 264 4.18 -8.40 0.54
C GLU A 264 4.45 -9.92 0.62
N ALA A 265 5.52 -10.39 -0.02
CA ALA A 265 5.92 -11.80 0.09
C ALA A 265 6.21 -12.18 1.54
N TYR A 266 7.01 -11.37 2.26
CA TYR A 266 7.34 -11.61 3.67
C TYR A 266 6.08 -11.64 4.56
N LEU A 267 5.22 -10.63 4.49
CA LEU A 267 4.03 -10.57 5.35
C LEU A 267 2.96 -11.58 4.97
N THR A 268 2.90 -12.02 3.71
CA THR A 268 2.04 -13.13 3.29
C THR A 268 2.59 -14.45 3.79
N ARG A 269 3.90 -14.70 3.64
CA ARG A 269 4.54 -15.88 4.20
C ARG A 269 4.34 -15.96 5.71
N ALA A 270 4.59 -14.88 6.45
CA ALA A 270 4.35 -14.81 7.88
C ALA A 270 2.92 -15.22 8.26
N THR A 271 1.92 -14.71 7.50
CA THR A 271 0.51 -15.06 7.73
C THR A 271 0.25 -16.55 7.52
N LEU A 272 0.76 -17.12 6.42
CA LEU A 272 0.45 -18.48 6.00
C LEU A 272 1.20 -19.54 6.82
N VAL A 273 2.41 -19.21 7.29
CA VAL A 273 3.27 -20.14 8.02
C VAL A 273 3.06 -20.10 9.54
N LEU A 274 2.35 -19.10 10.06
CA LEU A 274 2.22 -18.87 11.51
C LEU A 274 1.81 -20.11 12.31
N SER A 275 0.82 -20.86 11.82
CA SER A 275 0.33 -22.08 12.49
C SER A 275 1.28 -23.28 12.38
N LYS A 276 2.22 -23.26 11.43
CA LYS A 276 3.17 -24.35 11.15
C LYS A 276 4.56 -24.07 11.70
N ASN A 277 5.01 -22.82 11.63
CA ASN A 277 6.35 -22.38 12.03
C ASN A 277 6.32 -20.92 12.53
N VAL A 278 6.05 -20.75 13.82
CA VAL A 278 6.00 -19.45 14.49
C VAL A 278 7.34 -18.71 14.38
N SER A 279 8.46 -19.42 14.43
CA SER A 279 9.79 -18.81 14.33
C SER A 279 10.02 -18.16 12.97
N GLN A 280 9.59 -18.81 11.90
CA GLN A 280 9.66 -18.24 10.54
C GLN A 280 8.76 -16.99 10.43
N ALA A 281 7.53 -17.09 10.92
CA ALA A 281 6.59 -15.95 10.91
C ALA A 281 7.16 -14.76 11.68
N LEU A 282 7.73 -15.01 12.85
CA LEU A 282 8.39 -13.99 13.68
C LEU A 282 9.59 -13.35 12.94
N GLY A 283 10.41 -14.16 12.28
CA GLY A 283 11.54 -13.67 11.49
C GLY A 283 11.11 -12.74 10.37
N ASP A 284 10.09 -13.11 9.61
CA ASP A 284 9.57 -12.31 8.50
C ASP A 284 8.98 -10.98 8.96
N VAL A 285 8.17 -11.00 10.02
CA VAL A 285 7.61 -9.78 10.61
C VAL A 285 8.72 -8.86 11.12
N ASN A 286 9.72 -9.43 11.80
CA ASN A 286 10.83 -8.65 12.37
C ASN A 286 11.71 -8.00 11.29
N LYS A 287 11.88 -8.59 10.11
CA LYS A 287 12.55 -7.94 8.97
C LYS A 287 11.85 -6.63 8.59
N ILE A 288 10.51 -6.66 8.48
CA ILE A 288 9.71 -5.47 8.15
C ILE A 288 9.78 -4.42 9.28
N ARG A 289 9.69 -4.86 10.55
CA ARG A 289 9.78 -3.98 11.71
C ARG A 289 11.14 -3.30 11.82
N GLN A 290 12.22 -4.05 11.66
CA GLN A 290 13.59 -3.52 11.72
C GLN A 290 13.84 -2.47 10.64
N ARG A 291 13.39 -2.73 9.39
CA ARG A 291 13.43 -1.74 8.32
C ARG A 291 12.66 -0.46 8.68
N ALA A 292 11.53 -0.60 9.36
CA ALA A 292 10.74 0.53 9.84
C ALA A 292 11.33 1.22 11.09
N GLY A 293 12.47 0.78 11.59
CA GLY A 293 13.14 1.35 12.79
C GLY A 293 12.53 0.87 14.10
N LEU A 294 11.70 -0.17 14.09
CA LEU A 294 11.04 -0.70 15.27
C LEU A 294 11.84 -1.83 15.93
N THR A 295 11.73 -1.93 17.23
CA THR A 295 12.26 -3.06 17.98
C THR A 295 11.60 -4.37 17.53
N PRO A 296 12.39 -5.43 17.30
CA PRO A 296 11.86 -6.75 17.00
C PRO A 296 10.91 -7.26 18.08
N LEU A 297 9.86 -7.94 17.65
CA LEU A 297 8.97 -8.68 18.54
C LEU A 297 9.69 -9.92 19.09
N LYS A 298 9.34 -10.31 20.32
CA LYS A 298 9.80 -11.58 20.91
C LYS A 298 8.89 -12.75 20.56
N ASN A 299 7.63 -12.47 20.34
CA ASN A 299 6.60 -13.42 19.88
C ASN A 299 5.76 -12.74 18.83
N VAL A 300 5.02 -13.52 18.04
CA VAL A 300 4.13 -12.99 17.00
C VAL A 300 2.79 -13.70 17.05
N THR A 301 1.73 -12.93 16.94
CA THR A 301 0.35 -13.41 16.80
C THR A 301 -0.20 -13.02 15.43
N GLU A 302 -1.34 -13.60 15.05
CA GLU A 302 -2.05 -13.20 13.82
C GLU A 302 -2.40 -11.70 13.85
N ALA A 303 -2.80 -11.17 15.01
CA ALA A 303 -3.10 -9.74 15.16
C ALA A 303 -1.85 -8.86 14.96
N ASP A 304 -0.68 -9.30 15.38
CA ASP A 304 0.56 -8.56 15.15
C ASP A 304 0.92 -8.51 13.67
N ILE A 305 0.79 -9.64 12.95
CA ILE A 305 1.02 -9.71 11.50
C ILE A 305 0.03 -8.79 10.78
N GLU A 306 -1.25 -8.84 11.16
CA GLU A 306 -2.29 -7.98 10.58
C GLU A 306 -1.98 -6.50 10.77
N LYS A 307 -1.58 -6.09 11.98
CA LYS A 307 -1.20 -4.70 12.27
C LYS A 307 0.01 -4.26 11.46
N GLU A 308 1.04 -5.11 11.38
CA GLU A 308 2.22 -4.79 10.55
C GLU A 308 1.86 -4.68 9.07
N ARG A 309 0.97 -5.54 8.57
CA ARG A 309 0.47 -5.49 7.20
C ARG A 309 -0.30 -4.19 6.91
N ILE A 310 -1.15 -3.76 7.83
CA ILE A 310 -1.89 -2.49 7.70
C ILE A 310 -0.93 -1.30 7.70
N LYS A 311 0.06 -1.26 8.60
CA LYS A 311 1.09 -0.22 8.65
C LYS A 311 1.88 -0.15 7.35
N GLU A 312 2.22 -1.31 6.80
CA GLU A 312 3.05 -1.44 5.60
C GLU A 312 2.29 -1.07 4.32
N PHE A 313 1.07 -1.59 4.15
CA PHE A 313 0.32 -1.50 2.90
C PHE A 313 -0.90 -0.57 2.94
N GLY A 314 -1.09 0.20 3.99
CA GLY A 314 -2.16 1.19 4.03
C GLY A 314 -2.12 2.08 2.79
N PHE A 315 -3.25 2.19 2.07
CA PHE A 315 -3.42 2.90 0.80
C PHE A 315 -2.69 2.31 -0.42
N GLU A 316 -2.24 1.06 -0.35
CA GLU A 316 -1.61 0.37 -1.48
C GLU A 316 -2.52 -0.73 -2.04
N ASN A 317 -2.75 -0.72 -3.35
CA ASN A 317 -3.22 -1.82 -4.20
C ASN A 317 -4.41 -2.66 -3.66
N GLY A 318 -5.20 -2.15 -2.73
CA GLY A 318 -6.29 -2.91 -2.13
C GLY A 318 -5.84 -4.06 -1.21
N ASP A 319 -4.60 -4.04 -0.73
CA ASP A 319 -4.02 -5.09 0.12
C ASP A 319 -4.91 -5.44 1.31
N ARG A 320 -5.50 -4.44 1.97
CA ARG A 320 -6.42 -4.68 3.09
C ARG A 320 -7.64 -5.52 2.68
N LEU A 321 -8.21 -5.25 1.52
CA LEU A 321 -9.35 -6.01 1.01
C LEU A 321 -8.95 -7.44 0.68
N LEU A 322 -7.83 -7.61 -0.03
CA LEU A 322 -7.28 -8.94 -0.36
C LEU A 322 -7.07 -9.77 0.91
N TYR A 323 -6.41 -9.20 1.92
CA TYR A 323 -6.18 -9.87 3.20
C TYR A 323 -7.47 -10.27 3.89
N LEU A 324 -8.46 -9.37 4.00
CA LEU A 324 -9.73 -9.66 4.64
C LEU A 324 -10.50 -10.77 3.91
N VAL A 325 -10.48 -10.77 2.57
CA VAL A 325 -11.12 -11.81 1.78
C VAL A 325 -10.43 -13.16 1.98
N ALA A 326 -9.12 -13.20 1.81
CA ALA A 326 -8.33 -14.43 1.90
C ALA A 326 -8.36 -15.04 3.31
N MET A 327 -8.44 -14.20 4.35
CA MET A 327 -8.54 -14.64 5.75
C MET A 327 -9.98 -14.81 6.22
N GLN A 328 -10.97 -14.57 5.37
CA GLN A 328 -12.41 -14.62 5.70
C GLN A 328 -12.77 -13.74 6.89
N LYS A 329 -12.10 -12.60 7.03
CA LYS A 329 -12.31 -11.65 8.12
C LYS A 329 -13.34 -10.58 7.77
N THR A 330 -14.00 -10.09 8.80
CA THR A 330 -14.94 -8.96 8.73
C THR A 330 -14.27 -7.69 9.27
N ILE A 331 -14.78 -6.53 8.87
CA ILE A 331 -14.38 -5.25 9.46
C ILE A 331 -15.30 -5.02 10.68
N ASP A 332 -14.70 -4.84 11.85
CA ASP A 332 -15.42 -4.57 13.11
C ASP A 332 -16.53 -5.61 13.43
N GLY A 333 -16.35 -6.88 13.07
CA GLY A 333 -17.34 -7.93 13.27
C GLY A 333 -18.57 -7.82 12.37
N GLN A 334 -18.62 -6.83 11.48
CA GLN A 334 -19.70 -6.72 10.51
C GLN A 334 -19.48 -7.72 9.37
N LYS A 335 -20.48 -8.56 9.15
CA LYS A 335 -20.50 -9.41 7.97
C LYS A 335 -20.50 -8.51 6.71
N ARG A 336 -19.83 -8.94 5.67
CA ARG A 336 -20.01 -8.34 4.35
C ARG A 336 -21.49 -8.30 4.03
N ASN A 337 -21.91 -7.27 3.32
CA ASN A 337 -23.29 -7.04 2.91
C ASN A 337 -23.94 -8.39 2.53
N PRO A 338 -25.00 -8.85 3.26
CA PRO A 338 -25.64 -10.13 3.02
C PRO A 338 -26.47 -10.08 1.71
N GLY A 339 -25.90 -9.89 0.61
CA GLY A 339 -26.46 -9.77 -0.74
C GLY A 339 -25.39 -9.60 -1.77
N ALA A 340 -24.13 -9.45 -1.34
CA ALA A 340 -23.02 -9.48 -2.27
C ALA A 340 -22.79 -10.93 -2.72
N VAL A 341 -22.70 -11.13 -4.01
CA VAL A 341 -22.47 -12.44 -4.69
C VAL A 341 -21.20 -13.19 -4.21
N TYR A 342 -20.49 -12.62 -3.25
CA TYR A 342 -19.26 -13.13 -2.67
C TYR A 342 -19.44 -13.88 -1.34
N ASP A 343 -20.67 -14.06 -0.85
CA ASP A 343 -20.97 -14.77 0.39
C ASP A 343 -21.08 -16.30 0.21
N ASN A 344 -20.78 -16.82 -0.96
CA ASN A 344 -20.66 -18.26 -1.19
C ASN A 344 -19.19 -18.65 -1.34
N PRO A 345 -18.74 -19.63 -0.53
CA PRO A 345 -17.45 -20.27 -0.67
C PRO A 345 -17.30 -21.03 -2.00
#